data_4c580a01457efed2d9831f1a65a41557
#
_entry.id   4c580a01457efed2d9831f1a65a41557
#
_cell.length_a   1.000
_cell.length_b   1.000
_cell.length_c   1.000
_cell.angle_alpha   90.00
_cell.angle_beta   90.00
_cell.angle_gamma   90.00
#
_symmetry.space_group_name_H-M   'P 1'
#
loop_
_entity.id
_entity.type
_entity.pdbx_description
1 polymer ?
#
loop_
_entity_poly.entity_id
_entity_poly.type
_entity_poly.pdbx_seq_one_letter_code
_entity_poly.pdbx_strand_id
1 'polypeptide(L)'
;MPSQRVNDYAGLLPADARGRLESTLAQRESATGAQMVIAIFPSLEGESLEDFGIRLAERWRVGQKSLDNGVILLVFVKERRVRMEVGYGLEPVLTDAVASQIVRETIAPRFREQRYAAGLQGAVDAVFARVDTKALSPARRSPGRGVSPWTLAVLGVFGVVVVMLAIDAMSGGRARRNAYVAGGRRGWDSPTVIVPPIWGMGGGGGRGGGGESDSGFSAGGGSFGGGGASGDW
;
A
#
# COMPACT_ATOMS: atom_id res chain seq x y z
N MET A 1 14.30 -1.62 -11.65
CA MET A 1 13.54 -2.83 -11.32
C MET A 1 14.53 -3.85 -10.76
N PRO A 2 14.17 -4.64 -9.76
CA PRO A 2 15.02 -5.72 -9.29
C PRO A 2 15.14 -6.78 -10.41
N SER A 3 16.35 -7.28 -10.62
CA SER A 3 16.61 -8.31 -11.63
C SER A 3 16.38 -9.72 -11.09
N GLN A 4 16.48 -9.88 -9.79
CA GLN A 4 16.36 -11.13 -9.04
C GLN A 4 15.65 -10.87 -7.72
N ARG A 5 15.30 -11.92 -7.00
CA ARG A 5 14.76 -11.81 -5.63
C ARG A 5 15.82 -11.41 -4.61
N VAL A 6 17.09 -11.77 -4.90
CA VAL A 6 18.23 -11.39 -4.07
C VAL A 6 19.20 -10.52 -4.88
N ASN A 7 19.20 -9.23 -4.61
CA ASN A 7 20.01 -8.22 -5.26
C ASN A 7 21.13 -7.77 -4.29
N ASP A 8 22.31 -8.34 -4.43
CA ASP A 8 23.46 -8.01 -3.58
C ASP A 8 24.42 -7.06 -4.30
N TYR A 9 24.25 -5.77 -4.10
CA TYR A 9 25.09 -4.72 -4.66
C TYR A 9 26.38 -4.47 -3.84
N ALA A 10 26.43 -5.01 -2.62
CA ALA A 10 27.57 -4.84 -1.72
C ALA A 10 28.55 -6.02 -1.76
N GLY A 11 28.19 -7.13 -2.40
CA GLY A 11 28.97 -8.36 -2.37
C GLY A 11 29.09 -8.99 -0.98
N LEU A 12 28.06 -8.82 -0.16
CA LEU A 12 28.03 -9.30 1.22
C LEU A 12 27.86 -10.82 1.31
N LEU A 13 27.19 -11.43 0.35
CA LEU A 13 26.83 -12.83 0.38
C LEU A 13 27.75 -13.67 -0.53
N PRO A 14 28.22 -14.84 -0.07
CA PRO A 14 28.80 -15.84 -0.96
C PRO A 14 27.78 -16.27 -2.04
N ALA A 15 28.29 -16.60 -3.22
CA ALA A 15 27.45 -16.94 -4.39
C ALA A 15 26.50 -18.13 -4.11
N ASP A 16 26.96 -19.12 -3.39
CA ASP A 16 26.18 -20.30 -3.00
C ASP A 16 25.04 -19.93 -2.01
N ALA A 17 25.29 -19.02 -1.06
CA ALA A 17 24.28 -18.54 -0.13
C ALA A 17 23.22 -17.69 -0.86
N ARG A 18 23.63 -16.83 -1.79
CA ARG A 18 22.72 -16.06 -2.65
C ARG A 18 21.84 -16.98 -3.48
N GLY A 19 22.41 -18.01 -4.12
CA GLY A 19 21.65 -18.98 -4.91
C GLY A 19 20.62 -19.77 -4.08
N ARG A 20 20.98 -20.16 -2.84
CA ARG A 20 20.03 -20.82 -1.92
C ARG A 20 18.87 -19.89 -1.54
N LEU A 21 19.15 -18.65 -1.18
CA LEU A 21 18.12 -17.67 -0.86
C LEU A 21 17.19 -17.40 -2.04
N GLU A 22 17.75 -17.22 -3.25
CA GLU A 22 16.97 -17.03 -4.48
C GLU A 22 16.02 -18.22 -4.72
N SER A 23 16.51 -19.46 -4.61
CA SER A 23 15.71 -20.67 -4.76
C SER A 23 14.63 -20.78 -3.70
N THR A 24 14.94 -20.47 -2.44
CA THR A 24 13.97 -20.48 -1.34
C THR A 24 12.86 -19.46 -1.59
N LEU A 25 13.22 -18.24 -1.96
CA LEU A 25 12.24 -17.18 -2.26
C LEU A 25 11.35 -17.55 -3.44
N ALA A 26 11.92 -18.13 -4.50
CA ALA A 26 11.15 -18.61 -5.64
C ALA A 26 10.14 -19.69 -5.28
N GLN A 27 10.54 -20.66 -4.45
CA GLN A 27 9.66 -21.72 -3.95
C GLN A 27 8.52 -21.14 -3.09
N ARG A 28 8.84 -20.22 -2.16
CA ARG A 28 7.85 -19.58 -1.30
C ARG A 28 6.86 -18.75 -2.11
N GLU A 29 7.33 -17.98 -3.07
CA GLU A 29 6.47 -17.22 -3.98
C GLU A 29 5.51 -18.15 -4.76
N SER A 30 6.02 -19.25 -5.31
CA SER A 30 5.19 -20.24 -6.03
C SER A 30 4.13 -20.88 -5.13
N ALA A 31 4.44 -21.10 -3.85
CA ALA A 31 3.54 -21.72 -2.89
C ALA A 31 2.47 -20.78 -2.34
N THR A 32 2.80 -19.50 -2.13
CA THR A 32 1.95 -18.54 -1.42
C THR A 32 1.40 -17.42 -2.31
N GLY A 33 2.03 -17.17 -3.44
CA GLY A 33 1.80 -16.01 -4.30
C GLY A 33 2.37 -14.70 -3.76
N ALA A 34 2.90 -14.68 -2.54
CA ALA A 34 3.53 -13.49 -1.96
C ALA A 34 4.97 -13.35 -2.47
N GLN A 35 5.36 -12.13 -2.83
CA GLN A 35 6.69 -11.83 -3.35
C GLN A 35 7.56 -11.20 -2.27
N MET A 36 8.77 -11.72 -2.08
CA MET A 36 9.77 -11.09 -1.23
C MET A 36 11.06 -10.86 -1.99
N VAL A 37 11.60 -9.65 -1.85
CA VAL A 37 12.87 -9.24 -2.45
C VAL A 37 13.82 -8.79 -1.35
N ILE A 38 15.08 -9.20 -1.46
CA ILE A 38 16.19 -8.77 -0.60
C ILE A 38 17.11 -7.89 -1.44
N ALA A 39 17.44 -6.71 -0.92
CA ALA A 39 18.40 -5.81 -1.54
C ALA A 39 19.46 -5.37 -0.53
N ILE A 40 20.71 -5.58 -0.87
CA ILE A 40 21.86 -5.29 -0.03
C ILE A 40 22.69 -4.20 -0.71
N PHE A 41 22.76 -3.06 -0.05
CA PHE A 41 23.47 -1.87 -0.52
C PHE A 41 24.74 -1.63 0.29
N PRO A 42 25.82 -1.11 -0.32
CA PRO A 42 27.02 -0.78 0.41
C PRO A 42 26.82 0.37 1.40
N SER A 43 26.01 1.35 1.06
CA SER A 43 25.78 2.55 1.89
C SER A 43 24.47 3.25 1.49
N LEU A 44 23.91 4.04 2.43
CA LEU A 44 22.81 4.98 2.21
C LEU A 44 23.26 6.31 1.59
N GLU A 45 24.57 6.56 1.54
CA GLU A 45 25.17 7.81 1.02
C GLU A 45 24.63 9.09 1.68
N GLY A 46 24.16 8.99 2.94
CA GLY A 46 23.64 10.11 3.71
C GLY A 46 22.13 10.35 3.53
N GLU A 47 21.43 9.53 2.75
CA GLU A 47 19.97 9.61 2.66
C GLU A 47 19.25 9.09 3.93
N SER A 48 18.01 9.50 4.11
CA SER A 48 17.11 8.90 5.10
C SER A 48 16.78 7.47 4.72
N LEU A 49 16.90 6.55 5.68
CA LEU A 49 16.55 5.13 5.47
C LEU A 49 15.07 4.96 5.08
N GLU A 50 14.22 5.74 5.72
CA GLU A 50 12.78 5.74 5.53
C GLU A 50 12.42 6.22 4.11
N ASP A 51 12.95 7.37 3.72
CA ASP A 51 12.67 7.96 2.39
C ASP A 51 13.21 7.08 1.26
N PHE A 52 14.41 6.52 1.45
CA PHE A 52 14.99 5.57 0.51
C PHE A 52 14.12 4.33 0.36
N GLY A 53 13.67 3.75 1.49
CA GLY A 53 12.84 2.55 1.51
C GLY A 53 11.52 2.75 0.79
N ILE A 54 10.78 3.79 1.13
CA ILE A 54 9.49 4.14 0.51
C ILE A 54 9.67 4.36 -1.00
N ARG A 55 10.61 5.20 -1.41
CA ARG A 55 10.88 5.50 -2.83
C ARG A 55 11.25 4.25 -3.62
N LEU A 56 12.05 3.35 -3.01
CA LEU A 56 12.43 2.09 -3.65
C LEU A 56 11.22 1.16 -3.79
N ALA A 57 10.40 1.04 -2.75
CA ALA A 57 9.20 0.23 -2.73
C ALA A 57 8.19 0.69 -3.81
N GLU A 58 7.96 1.99 -3.92
CA GLU A 58 7.12 2.59 -4.96
C GLU A 58 7.65 2.34 -6.38
N ARG A 59 8.98 2.36 -6.53
CA ARG A 59 9.62 2.13 -7.84
C ARG A 59 9.64 0.66 -8.24
N TRP A 60 9.90 -0.22 -7.29
CA TRP A 60 10.04 -1.65 -7.57
C TRP A 60 8.70 -2.38 -7.64
N ARG A 61 7.70 -1.92 -6.90
CA ARG A 61 6.34 -2.46 -6.90
C ARG A 61 6.31 -3.98 -6.73
N VAL A 62 7.06 -4.49 -5.77
CA VAL A 62 7.12 -5.92 -5.45
C VAL A 62 5.74 -6.38 -4.95
N GLY A 63 5.33 -7.57 -5.32
CA GLY A 63 3.99 -8.09 -5.01
C GLY A 63 2.99 -7.92 -6.15
N GLN A 64 1.91 -8.68 -6.10
CA GLN A 64 0.87 -8.65 -7.12
C GLN A 64 -0.01 -7.41 -6.97
N LYS A 65 -0.27 -6.69 -8.06
CA LYS A 65 -1.02 -5.43 -8.09
C LYS A 65 -2.41 -5.49 -7.42
N SER A 66 -3.07 -6.64 -7.47
CA SER A 66 -4.40 -6.82 -6.88
C SER A 66 -4.39 -7.28 -5.43
N LEU A 67 -3.25 -7.73 -4.94
CA LEU A 67 -3.08 -8.33 -3.63
C LEU A 67 -2.18 -7.53 -2.71
N ASP A 68 -1.33 -6.64 -3.27
CA ASP A 68 -0.33 -5.83 -2.56
C ASP A 68 0.49 -6.67 -1.55
N ASN A 69 0.84 -7.90 -1.97
CA ASN A 69 1.43 -8.95 -1.14
C ASN A 69 2.95 -9.03 -1.28
N GLY A 70 3.59 -7.87 -1.36
CA GLY A 70 5.04 -7.73 -1.48
C GLY A 70 5.73 -7.46 -0.15
N VAL A 71 6.99 -7.92 -0.02
CA VAL A 71 7.91 -7.57 1.06
C VAL A 71 9.25 -7.19 0.45
N ILE A 72 9.85 -6.10 0.92
CA ILE A 72 11.21 -5.71 0.54
C ILE A 72 12.06 -5.61 1.79
N LEU A 73 13.14 -6.38 1.84
CA LEU A 73 14.12 -6.33 2.91
C LEU A 73 15.38 -5.61 2.41
N LEU A 74 15.67 -4.45 2.99
CA LEU A 74 16.80 -3.61 2.67
C LEU A 74 17.89 -3.77 3.72
N VAL A 75 19.12 -3.91 3.29
CA VAL A 75 20.30 -4.01 4.15
C VAL A 75 21.33 -2.97 3.70
N PHE A 76 21.80 -2.14 4.61
CA PHE A 76 22.84 -1.12 4.37
C PHE A 76 24.06 -1.45 5.21
N VAL A 77 25.10 -1.92 4.53
CA VAL A 77 26.26 -2.55 5.18
C VAL A 77 27.07 -1.55 6.01
N LYS A 78 27.35 -0.37 5.45
CA LYS A 78 28.16 0.65 6.11
C LYS A 78 27.49 1.22 7.36
N GLU A 79 26.20 1.52 7.27
CA GLU A 79 25.41 2.09 8.36
C GLU A 79 24.94 1.02 9.35
N ARG A 80 25.10 -0.26 9.02
CA ARG A 80 24.58 -1.39 9.81
C ARG A 80 23.09 -1.26 10.08
N ARG A 81 22.33 -0.93 9.05
CA ARG A 81 20.88 -0.74 9.17
C ARG A 81 20.12 -1.69 8.27
N VAL A 82 19.00 -2.19 8.80
CA VAL A 82 18.05 -3.02 8.07
C VAL A 82 16.70 -2.32 8.08
N ARG A 83 15.99 -2.40 6.95
CA ARG A 83 14.61 -1.96 6.85
C ARG A 83 13.78 -3.00 6.12
N MET A 84 12.58 -3.25 6.61
CA MET A 84 11.61 -4.12 5.98
C MET A 84 10.40 -3.28 5.57
N GLU A 85 10.11 -3.22 4.28
CA GLU A 85 8.89 -2.62 3.74
C GLU A 85 7.86 -3.70 3.48
N VAL A 86 6.62 -3.47 3.88
CA VAL A 86 5.53 -4.43 3.79
C VAL A 86 4.41 -3.85 2.95
N GLY A 87 3.95 -4.61 1.95
CA GLY A 87 2.80 -4.24 1.13
C GLY A 87 1.48 -4.33 1.91
N TYR A 88 0.53 -3.48 1.57
CA TYR A 88 -0.77 -3.37 2.25
C TYR A 88 -1.50 -4.70 2.44
N GLY A 89 -1.40 -5.60 1.47
CA GLY A 89 -2.04 -6.91 1.53
C GLY A 89 -1.50 -7.82 2.62
N LEU A 90 -0.27 -7.59 3.11
CA LEU A 90 0.35 -8.38 4.17
C LEU A 90 0.31 -7.72 5.56
N GLU A 91 -0.03 -6.44 5.67
CA GLU A 91 -0.10 -5.73 6.97
C GLU A 91 -0.95 -6.46 8.04
N PRO A 92 -2.07 -7.14 7.68
CA PRO A 92 -2.85 -7.87 8.69
C PRO A 92 -2.12 -9.01 9.39
N VAL A 93 -1.06 -9.57 8.78
CA VAL A 93 -0.27 -10.70 9.31
C VAL A 93 1.18 -10.33 9.56
N LEU A 94 1.71 -9.34 8.87
CA LEU A 94 3.05 -8.81 8.99
C LEU A 94 2.98 -7.32 9.36
N THR A 95 2.49 -7.05 10.57
CA THR A 95 2.41 -5.69 11.11
C THR A 95 3.79 -5.10 11.34
N ASP A 96 3.90 -3.77 11.51
CA ASP A 96 5.17 -3.10 11.86
C ASP A 96 5.81 -3.68 13.12
N ALA A 97 5.00 -4.07 14.11
CA ALA A 97 5.48 -4.71 15.32
C ALA A 97 6.12 -6.09 15.03
N VAL A 98 5.49 -6.89 14.17
CA VAL A 98 6.01 -8.20 13.74
C VAL A 98 7.27 -8.03 12.89
N ALA A 99 7.26 -7.10 11.93
CA ALA A 99 8.43 -6.78 11.11
C ALA A 99 9.61 -6.30 11.99
N SER A 100 9.35 -5.42 12.95
CA SER A 100 10.34 -4.95 13.93
C SER A 100 10.88 -6.10 14.80
N GLN A 101 10.02 -7.02 15.21
CA GLN A 101 10.44 -8.21 15.94
C GLN A 101 11.37 -9.09 15.11
N ILE A 102 11.03 -9.35 13.84
CA ILE A 102 11.89 -10.13 12.93
C ILE A 102 13.26 -9.46 12.78
N VAL A 103 13.30 -8.14 12.57
CA VAL A 103 14.56 -7.41 12.45
C VAL A 103 15.40 -7.55 13.73
N ARG A 104 14.82 -7.30 14.90
CA ARG A 104 15.56 -7.29 16.18
C ARG A 104 15.94 -8.66 16.70
N GLU A 105 15.07 -9.66 16.53
CA GLU A 105 15.26 -10.98 17.17
C GLU A 105 15.84 -12.02 16.20
N THR A 106 15.62 -11.85 14.90
CA THR A 106 16.09 -12.81 13.90
C THR A 106 17.29 -12.32 13.13
N ILE A 107 17.26 -11.07 12.62
CA ILE A 107 18.32 -10.54 11.76
C ILE A 107 19.48 -9.99 12.57
N ALA A 108 19.22 -9.01 13.44
CA ALA A 108 20.27 -8.27 14.13
C ALA A 108 21.24 -9.15 14.93
N PRO A 109 20.83 -10.17 15.70
CA PRO A 109 21.78 -11.00 16.43
C PRO A 109 22.74 -11.75 15.50
N ARG A 110 22.22 -12.31 14.40
CA ARG A 110 23.04 -13.06 13.44
C ARG A 110 23.98 -12.14 12.66
N PHE A 111 23.56 -10.91 12.38
CA PHE A 111 24.36 -9.90 11.69
C PHE A 111 25.50 -9.38 12.56
N ARG A 112 25.29 -9.24 13.87
CA ARG A 112 26.39 -8.94 14.85
C ARG A 112 27.45 -10.03 14.85
N GLU A 113 27.06 -11.28 14.62
CA GLU A 113 27.95 -12.44 14.51
C GLU A 113 28.51 -12.61 13.07
N GLN A 114 28.28 -11.64 12.17
CA GLN A 114 28.65 -11.71 10.75
C GLN A 114 28.03 -12.90 9.99
N ARG A 115 26.99 -13.52 10.52
CA ARG A 115 26.25 -14.64 9.93
C ARG A 115 25.13 -14.11 9.03
N TYR A 116 25.47 -13.29 8.04
CA TYR A 116 24.51 -12.55 7.20
C TYR A 116 23.53 -13.48 6.47
N ALA A 117 24.04 -14.51 5.80
CA ALA A 117 23.18 -15.47 5.10
C ALA A 117 22.17 -16.15 6.03
N ALA A 118 22.59 -16.54 7.25
CA ALA A 118 21.71 -17.15 8.22
C ALA A 118 20.67 -16.17 8.78
N GLY A 119 21.03 -14.89 8.91
CA GLY A 119 20.10 -13.82 9.31
C GLY A 119 19.01 -13.60 8.28
N LEU A 120 19.40 -13.52 7.00
CA LEU A 120 18.46 -13.35 5.88
C LEU A 120 17.57 -14.57 5.69
N GLN A 121 18.13 -15.79 5.76
CA GLN A 121 17.32 -17.02 5.70
C GLN A 121 16.30 -17.08 6.83
N GLY A 122 16.70 -16.75 8.05
CA GLY A 122 15.78 -16.70 9.19
C GLY A 122 14.66 -15.66 9.00
N ALA A 123 14.98 -14.50 8.39
CA ALA A 123 13.97 -13.50 8.05
C ALA A 123 12.96 -14.02 7.01
N VAL A 124 13.44 -14.67 5.96
CA VAL A 124 12.58 -15.30 4.94
C VAL A 124 11.64 -16.31 5.61
N ASP A 125 12.17 -17.20 6.42
CA ASP A 125 11.37 -18.21 7.11
C ASP A 125 10.33 -17.59 8.06
N ALA A 126 10.70 -16.55 8.82
CA ALA A 126 9.82 -15.86 9.73
C ALA A 126 8.69 -15.09 9.00
N VAL A 127 8.99 -14.44 7.89
CA VAL A 127 8.00 -13.75 7.05
C VAL A 127 7.01 -14.75 6.47
N PHE A 128 7.49 -15.79 5.82
CA PHE A 128 6.60 -16.75 5.18
C PHE A 128 5.81 -17.61 6.16
N ALA A 129 6.32 -17.88 7.35
CA ALA A 129 5.52 -18.52 8.41
C ALA A 129 4.26 -17.71 8.79
N ARG A 130 4.30 -16.37 8.68
CA ARG A 130 3.13 -15.50 8.90
C ARG A 130 2.21 -15.45 7.69
N VAL A 131 2.78 -15.44 6.49
CA VAL A 131 2.03 -15.47 5.23
C VAL A 131 1.28 -16.79 5.07
N ASP A 132 1.92 -17.93 5.35
CA ASP A 132 1.33 -19.27 5.27
C ASP A 132 0.11 -19.39 6.21
N THR A 133 0.16 -18.77 7.39
CA THR A 133 -0.97 -18.75 8.34
C THR A 133 -2.20 -18.05 7.75
N LYS A 134 -2.00 -17.01 6.93
CA LYS A 134 -3.11 -16.31 6.23
C LYS A 134 -3.71 -17.17 5.11
N ALA A 135 -2.88 -17.90 4.37
CA ALA A 135 -3.34 -18.79 3.31
C ALA A 135 -4.21 -19.94 3.85
N LEU A 136 -3.94 -20.38 5.09
CA LEU A 136 -4.71 -21.42 5.78
C LEU A 136 -5.98 -20.87 6.47
N SER A 137 -6.09 -19.57 6.68
CA SER A 137 -7.30 -18.96 7.21
C SER A 137 -8.24 -18.67 6.03
N PRO A 138 -9.43 -19.32 5.95
CA PRO A 138 -10.40 -18.94 4.95
C PRO A 138 -10.65 -17.44 5.08
N ALA A 139 -10.49 -16.73 3.97
CA ALA A 139 -10.72 -15.29 3.92
C ALA A 139 -12.05 -15.01 4.61
N ARG A 140 -12.01 -14.50 5.82
CA ARG A 140 -13.17 -13.91 6.45
C ARG A 140 -13.51 -12.71 5.55
N ARG A 141 -14.35 -12.97 4.55
CA ARG A 141 -14.99 -11.89 3.81
C ARG A 141 -15.59 -11.01 4.88
N SER A 142 -14.98 -9.87 5.14
CA SER A 142 -15.65 -8.81 5.87
C SER A 142 -16.96 -8.65 5.15
N PRO A 143 -18.13 -8.87 5.80
CA PRO A 143 -19.39 -8.56 5.17
C PRO A 143 -19.24 -7.12 4.72
N GLY A 144 -19.30 -6.92 3.38
CA GLY A 144 -19.24 -5.58 2.82
C GLY A 144 -20.07 -4.71 3.73
N ARG A 145 -19.60 -3.52 4.02
CA ARG A 145 -20.31 -2.53 4.82
C ARG A 145 -21.66 -2.28 4.12
N GLY A 146 -22.56 -3.26 4.24
CA GLY A 146 -23.96 -3.07 3.91
C GLY A 146 -24.41 -1.89 4.77
N VAL A 147 -24.97 -0.88 4.13
CA VAL A 147 -25.58 0.25 4.84
C VAL A 147 -26.46 -0.36 5.93
N SER A 148 -26.12 -0.09 7.17
CA SER A 148 -26.85 -0.62 8.33
C SER A 148 -28.32 -0.29 8.13
N PRO A 149 -29.25 -1.20 8.46
CA PRO A 149 -30.68 -0.90 8.36
C PRO A 149 -31.05 0.39 9.10
N TRP A 150 -30.27 0.75 10.10
CA TRP A 150 -30.37 2.04 10.81
C TRP A 150 -30.02 3.24 9.91
N THR A 151 -29.01 3.16 9.05
CA THR A 151 -28.68 4.27 8.13
C THR A 151 -29.75 4.43 7.05
N LEU A 152 -30.38 3.36 6.61
CA LEU A 152 -31.54 3.43 5.69
C LEU A 152 -32.75 4.02 6.38
N ALA A 153 -32.98 3.70 7.65
CA ALA A 153 -34.07 4.29 8.46
C ALA A 153 -33.86 5.81 8.65
N VAL A 154 -32.63 6.24 8.96
CA VAL A 154 -32.30 7.68 9.12
C VAL A 154 -32.47 8.42 7.79
N LEU A 155 -32.01 7.86 6.68
CA LEU A 155 -32.20 8.46 5.35
C LEU A 155 -33.67 8.52 4.95
N GLY A 156 -34.47 7.50 5.29
CA GLY A 156 -35.92 7.48 5.07
C GLY A 156 -36.64 8.58 5.87
N VAL A 157 -36.33 8.72 7.14
CA VAL A 157 -36.90 9.79 8.00
C VAL A 157 -36.50 11.17 7.47
N PHE A 158 -35.23 11.37 7.09
CA PHE A 158 -34.77 12.63 6.52
C PHE A 158 -35.48 12.96 5.21
N GLY A 159 -35.68 11.97 4.34
CA GLY A 159 -36.46 12.13 3.09
C GLY A 159 -37.90 12.56 3.35
N VAL A 160 -38.57 11.95 4.33
CA VAL A 160 -39.94 12.31 4.69
C VAL A 160 -40.04 13.76 5.24
N VAL A 161 -39.04 14.16 6.06
CA VAL A 161 -38.99 15.55 6.59
C VAL A 161 -38.78 16.56 5.46
N VAL A 162 -37.90 16.27 4.51
CA VAL A 162 -37.67 17.17 3.35
C VAL A 162 -38.92 17.29 2.46
N VAL A 163 -39.63 16.18 2.25
CA VAL A 163 -40.90 16.19 1.48
C VAL A 163 -41.97 16.97 2.24
N MET A 164 -42.11 16.82 3.57
CA MET A 164 -43.05 17.61 4.34
C MET A 164 -42.75 19.11 4.28
N LEU A 165 -41.47 19.49 4.42
CA LEU A 165 -41.05 20.90 4.29
C LEU A 165 -41.31 21.47 2.88
N ALA A 166 -41.13 20.66 1.84
CA ALA A 166 -41.43 21.07 0.47
C ALA A 166 -42.96 21.27 0.24
N ILE A 167 -43.77 20.40 0.79
CA ILE A 167 -45.26 20.52 0.73
C ILE A 167 -45.69 21.79 1.49
N ASP A 168 -45.13 22.07 2.67
CA ASP A 168 -45.45 23.23 3.44
C ASP A 168 -45.04 24.53 2.74
N ALA A 169 -43.87 24.55 2.09
CA ALA A 169 -43.42 25.65 1.25
C ALA A 169 -44.31 25.88 0.01
N MET A 170 -44.85 24.82 -0.56
CA MET A 170 -45.77 24.91 -1.70
C MET A 170 -47.20 25.25 -1.30
N SER A 171 -47.64 24.91 -0.10
CA SER A 171 -48.98 25.23 0.41
C SER A 171 -49.09 26.61 1.06
N GLY A 172 -47.98 27.23 1.47
CA GLY A 172 -47.90 28.58 2.05
C GLY A 172 -48.15 29.75 1.07
N GLY A 173 -48.50 29.47 -0.17
CA GLY A 173 -48.67 30.46 -1.27
C GLY A 173 -50.02 31.18 -1.36
N ARG A 174 -50.90 31.12 -0.32
CA ARG A 174 -52.18 31.82 -0.35
C ARG A 174 -52.51 32.43 0.99
N ALA A 175 -51.88 33.52 1.37
CA ALA A 175 -52.44 34.61 2.17
C ALA A 175 -51.33 35.58 2.64
N ARG A 176 -51.19 36.70 1.95
CA ARG A 176 -51.22 38.07 2.46
C ARG A 176 -50.56 39.03 1.50
N ARG A 177 -51.42 39.50 0.57
CA ARG A 177 -51.20 40.81 -0.01
C ARG A 177 -51.53 41.80 1.13
N ASN A 178 -50.54 42.51 1.61
CA ASN A 178 -50.70 43.86 2.08
C ASN A 178 -49.42 44.64 1.84
N ALA A 179 -49.62 45.70 1.10
CA ALA A 179 -48.63 46.63 0.64
C ALA A 179 -47.98 47.40 1.80
N TYR A 180 -46.70 47.67 1.65
CA TYR A 180 -46.13 48.96 2.00
C TYR A 180 -45.01 49.30 0.98
N VAL A 181 -45.26 50.37 0.27
CA VAL A 181 -44.34 51.09 -0.63
C VAL A 181 -43.43 51.96 0.22
N ALA A 182 -42.14 51.90 0.06
CA ALA A 182 -41.16 52.96 0.17
C ALA A 182 -39.75 52.40 -0.16
N GLY A 183 -39.18 52.65 -1.28
CA GLY A 183 -38.24 53.73 -1.53
C GLY A 183 -36.79 53.35 -1.15
N GLY A 184 -35.89 53.28 -2.17
CA GLY A 184 -34.46 53.45 -1.88
C GLY A 184 -33.49 52.54 -2.62
N ARG A 185 -33.11 52.95 -3.79
CA ARG A 185 -31.82 52.90 -4.56
C ARG A 185 -30.61 52.15 -4.02
N ARG A 186 -29.86 51.61 -5.08
CA ARG A 186 -28.43 51.23 -5.18
C ARG A 186 -28.19 49.78 -4.81
N GLY A 187 -27.93 48.84 -5.72
CA GLY A 187 -26.84 48.80 -6.72
C GLY A 187 -25.59 48.28 -6.05
N TRP A 188 -25.25 47.02 -6.30
CA TRP A 188 -23.85 46.58 -6.38
C TRP A 188 -23.81 45.10 -6.78
N ASP A 189 -23.04 44.87 -7.76
CA ASP A 189 -22.57 43.74 -8.50
C ASP A 189 -22.50 42.37 -7.79
N SER A 190 -23.04 41.39 -8.48
CA SER A 190 -22.80 39.98 -8.22
C SER A 190 -21.52 39.52 -8.95
N PRO A 191 -20.56 38.90 -8.31
CA PRO A 191 -19.53 38.17 -9.02
C PRO A 191 -20.07 36.79 -9.46
N THR A 192 -20.13 36.60 -10.75
CA THR A 192 -20.40 35.34 -11.41
C THR A 192 -19.26 34.39 -11.18
N VAL A 193 -19.50 33.31 -10.40
CA VAL A 193 -18.56 32.22 -10.29
C VAL A 193 -18.73 31.29 -11.49
N ILE A 194 -17.78 31.36 -12.41
CA ILE A 194 -17.68 30.43 -13.54
C ILE A 194 -17.00 29.14 -13.05
N VAL A 195 -17.73 28.04 -13.05
CA VAL A 195 -17.18 26.71 -12.83
C VAL A 195 -16.87 26.11 -14.20
N PRO A 196 -15.61 25.73 -14.50
CA PRO A 196 -15.31 25.06 -15.75
C PRO A 196 -15.71 23.56 -15.69
N PRO A 197 -16.24 22.99 -16.76
CA PRO A 197 -16.53 21.56 -16.83
C PRO A 197 -15.25 20.78 -17.10
N ILE A 198 -14.92 19.83 -16.22
CA ILE A 198 -13.85 18.86 -16.42
C ILE A 198 -14.44 17.66 -17.17
N TRP A 199 -14.33 17.68 -18.46
CA TRP A 199 -14.45 16.50 -19.32
C TRP A 199 -13.12 16.33 -20.03
N GLY A 200 -12.41 15.29 -19.67
CA GLY A 200 -11.17 14.87 -20.30
C GLY A 200 -11.10 13.35 -20.37
N MET A 201 -11.78 12.80 -21.35
CA MET A 201 -11.66 11.42 -21.80
C MET A 201 -10.50 11.35 -22.80
N GLY A 202 -9.57 10.43 -22.56
CA GLY A 202 -8.51 10.04 -23.47
C GLY A 202 -7.92 8.73 -23.01
N GLY A 203 -8.17 7.70 -23.55
CA GLY A 203 -8.08 6.81 -24.63
C GLY A 203 -6.66 6.71 -25.17
N GLY A 204 -5.98 5.56 -24.93
CA GLY A 204 -4.68 5.29 -25.53
C GLY A 204 -4.26 3.85 -25.26
N GLY A 205 -4.62 2.94 -26.16
CA GLY A 205 -4.13 1.58 -26.20
C GLY A 205 -2.68 1.54 -26.68
N GLY A 206 -1.92 0.58 -26.19
CA GLY A 206 -0.59 0.22 -26.64
C GLY A 206 -0.42 -1.28 -26.48
N ARG A 207 -0.68 -2.02 -27.55
CA ARG A 207 -0.22 -3.39 -27.75
C ARG A 207 1.27 -3.36 -28.01
N GLY A 208 2.03 -4.22 -27.34
CA GLY A 208 3.38 -4.55 -27.67
C GLY A 208 3.66 -5.94 -27.13
N GLY A 209 3.60 -6.92 -28.04
CA GLY A 209 4.00 -8.28 -27.78
C GLY A 209 5.52 -8.40 -27.85
N GLY A 210 6.04 -9.49 -27.29
CA GLY A 210 7.43 -9.87 -27.34
C GLY A 210 7.67 -10.88 -26.24
N GLY A 211 7.51 -12.15 -26.57
CA GLY A 211 7.90 -13.22 -25.68
C GLY A 211 9.39 -13.36 -25.70
N GLU A 212 9.96 -13.52 -24.52
CA GLU A 212 11.19 -14.24 -24.30
C GLU A 212 11.06 -14.82 -22.89
N SER A 213 11.09 -16.14 -22.86
CA SER A 213 11.09 -16.95 -21.66
C SER A 213 12.44 -16.83 -20.99
N ASP A 214 12.68 -15.73 -20.30
CA ASP A 214 13.74 -15.62 -19.33
C ASP A 214 13.11 -15.85 -17.95
N SER A 215 13.63 -16.79 -17.18
CA SER A 215 13.21 -17.13 -15.83
C SER A 215 13.54 -16.02 -14.82
N GLY A 216 13.53 -14.79 -15.27
CA GLY A 216 13.79 -13.59 -14.52
C GLY A 216 12.63 -13.27 -13.57
N PHE A 217 12.95 -12.82 -12.37
CA PHE A 217 11.99 -12.25 -11.44
C PHE A 217 11.32 -11.01 -12.05
N SER A 218 9.98 -10.95 -11.99
CA SER A 218 9.21 -9.78 -12.39
C SER A 218 8.35 -9.31 -11.21
N ALA A 219 8.51 -8.05 -10.82
CA ALA A 219 7.68 -7.42 -9.81
C ALA A 219 6.25 -7.22 -10.34
N GLY A 220 5.27 -7.69 -9.61
CA GLY A 220 3.87 -7.78 -10.04
C GLY A 220 3.05 -6.51 -9.90
N GLY A 221 3.62 -5.39 -9.44
CA GLY A 221 2.95 -4.09 -9.36
C GLY A 221 2.23 -3.80 -8.05
N GLY A 222 2.65 -4.39 -6.93
CA GLY A 222 2.10 -4.15 -5.60
C GLY A 222 2.27 -2.71 -5.10
N SER A 223 1.45 -2.31 -4.15
CA SER A 223 1.47 -1.01 -3.49
C SER A 223 1.95 -1.14 -2.04
N PHE A 224 2.67 -0.12 -1.57
CA PHE A 224 3.21 -0.03 -0.21
C PHE A 224 2.69 1.23 0.47
N GLY A 225 2.39 1.15 1.77
CA GLY A 225 1.77 2.22 2.54
C GLY A 225 2.68 2.97 3.48
N GLY A 226 3.99 2.75 3.36
CA GLY A 226 4.92 3.28 4.34
C GLY A 226 4.92 2.54 5.68
N GLY A 227 4.15 1.46 5.79
CA GLY A 227 4.28 0.46 6.85
C GLY A 227 5.61 -0.26 6.68
N GLY A 228 6.37 -0.36 7.75
CA GLY A 228 7.67 -1.01 7.73
C GLY A 228 8.40 -0.90 9.06
N ALA A 229 9.46 -1.65 9.19
CA ALA A 229 10.27 -1.64 10.39
C ALA A 229 11.75 -1.49 10.05
N SER A 230 12.43 -0.67 10.82
CA SER A 230 13.88 -0.50 10.74
C SER A 230 14.56 -0.94 12.03
N GLY A 231 15.83 -1.28 11.91
CA GLY A 231 16.69 -1.62 13.04
C GLY A 231 18.15 -1.62 12.65
N ASP A 232 19.01 -1.67 13.65
CA ASP A 232 20.46 -1.69 13.56
C ASP A 232 21.03 -2.98 14.16
N TRP A 233 22.29 -3.30 13.78
CA TRP A 233 23.03 -4.46 14.28
C TRP A 233 24.48 -4.16 14.64
#